data_46c416c78f1bc845dba1c3138f41ec27
#
_entry.id   46c416c78f1bc845dba1c3138f41ec27
#
_cell.length_a   1.000
_cell.length_b   1.000
_cell.length_c   1.000
_cell.angle_alpha   90.00
_cell.angle_beta   90.00
_cell.angle_gamma   90.00
#
_symmetry.space_group_name_H-M   'P 1'
#
loop_
_entity.id
_entity.type
_entity.pdbx_description
1 polymer ?
#
loop_
_entity_poly.entity_id
_entity_poly.type
_entity_poly.pdbx_seq_one_letter_code
_entity_poly.pdbx_strand_id
1 'polypeptide(L)'
;MKLEHFGMAEPGDCRVVFSASAEELEAAVQAEKAAPDAPQDEDDLLTAAVNRAILEGFSPLFAQLMKENDLQPVTDPDFELLAVNRAEGFRAGVQFFCLPPLELREYTGFTQPIQPRPIRELTIELEINRRHGDEDRAADAEGKRALRAKVTQDI
;
A
#
# COMPACT_ATOMS: atom_id res chain seq x y z
N MET A 1 10.70 26.77 3.64
CA MET A 1 11.04 25.47 4.26
C MET A 1 12.32 24.88 3.67
N LYS A 2 13.10 24.14 4.47
CA LYS A 2 14.37 23.55 4.06
C LYS A 2 14.40 22.07 4.41
N LEU A 3 14.82 21.24 3.44
CA LEU A 3 15.10 19.83 3.67
C LEU A 3 16.39 19.70 4.48
N GLU A 4 16.36 19.01 5.60
CA GLU A 4 17.54 18.75 6.44
C GLU A 4 18.10 17.35 6.20
N HIS A 5 17.21 16.37 6.12
CA HIS A 5 17.61 14.97 5.95
C HIS A 5 16.57 14.21 5.13
N PHE A 6 17.05 13.34 4.25
CA PHE A 6 16.27 12.33 3.58
C PHE A 6 17.01 10.99 3.68
N GLY A 7 16.30 9.93 4.05
CA GLY A 7 16.84 8.59 4.13
C GLY A 7 15.77 7.53 3.99
N MET A 8 16.20 6.33 3.61
CA MET A 8 15.37 5.13 3.62
C MET A 8 15.87 4.22 4.75
N ALA A 9 14.99 3.90 5.71
CA ALA A 9 15.31 2.99 6.80
C ALA A 9 15.30 1.55 6.32
N GLU A 10 14.34 1.21 5.47
CA GLU A 10 14.19 -0.07 4.78
C GLU A 10 13.78 0.19 3.32
N PRO A 11 13.90 -0.79 2.40
CA PRO A 11 13.44 -0.61 1.04
C PRO A 11 11.97 -0.19 0.99
N GLY A 12 11.72 1.04 0.57
CA GLY A 12 10.39 1.65 0.50
C GLY A 12 9.97 2.46 1.73
N ASP A 13 10.58 2.34 2.91
CA ASP A 13 10.32 3.19 4.10
C ASP A 13 11.14 4.47 4.01
N CYS A 14 10.52 5.54 3.57
CA CYS A 14 11.14 6.85 3.38
C CYS A 14 10.90 7.75 4.59
N ARG A 15 11.97 8.37 5.07
CA ARG A 15 11.94 9.33 6.17
C ARG A 15 12.58 10.64 5.76
N VAL A 16 11.90 11.71 6.04
CA VAL A 16 12.29 13.08 5.72
C VAL A 16 12.27 13.92 6.99
N VAL A 17 13.29 14.72 7.18
CA VAL A 17 13.29 15.77 8.21
C VAL A 17 13.44 17.10 7.51
N PHE A 18 12.55 18.02 7.82
CA PHE A 18 12.59 19.38 7.30
C PHE A 18 12.41 20.40 8.42
N SER A 19 12.84 21.61 8.14
CA SER A 19 12.71 22.74 9.05
C SER A 19 12.11 23.95 8.35
N ALA A 20 11.40 24.74 9.13
CA ALA A 20 10.96 26.07 8.76
C ALA A 20 11.64 27.10 9.65
N SER A 21 12.00 28.24 9.08
CA SER A 21 12.60 29.33 9.83
C SER A 21 11.59 30.05 10.73
N ALA A 22 12.10 30.81 11.70
CA ALA A 22 11.26 31.66 12.55
C ALA A 22 10.41 32.64 11.72
N GLU A 23 10.94 33.16 10.62
CA GLU A 23 10.22 34.08 9.73
C GLU A 23 9.04 33.39 9.04
N GLU A 24 9.24 32.14 8.56
CA GLU A 24 8.16 31.35 7.94
C GLU A 24 7.08 30.98 8.94
N LEU A 25 7.48 30.60 10.18
CA LEU A 25 6.53 30.31 11.24
C LEU A 25 5.74 31.56 11.65
N GLU A 26 6.42 32.72 11.82
CA GLU A 26 5.73 33.97 12.19
C GLU A 26 4.77 34.43 11.09
N ALA A 27 5.14 34.26 9.80
CA ALA A 27 4.24 34.55 8.69
C ALA A 27 2.96 33.68 8.75
N ALA A 28 3.10 32.39 9.08
CA ALA A 28 1.97 31.49 9.26
C ALA A 28 1.10 31.90 10.48
N VAL A 29 1.73 32.29 11.61
CA VAL A 29 1.02 32.80 12.79
C VAL A 29 0.21 34.06 12.45
N GLN A 30 0.77 34.97 11.67
CA GLN A 30 0.05 36.19 11.24
C GLN A 30 -1.11 35.88 10.30
N ALA A 31 -0.92 34.92 9.42
CA ALA A 31 -1.99 34.45 8.51
C ALA A 31 -3.14 33.78 9.27
N GLU A 32 -2.83 32.99 10.30
CA GLU A 32 -3.86 32.39 11.18
C GLU A 32 -4.58 33.42 12.02
N LYS A 33 -3.90 34.40 12.56
CA LYS A 33 -4.55 35.52 13.29
C LYS A 33 -5.49 36.33 12.44
N ALA A 34 -5.25 36.44 11.14
CA ALA A 34 -6.11 37.14 10.22
C ALA A 34 -7.32 36.30 9.76
N ALA A 35 -7.35 35.01 10.06
CA ALA A 35 -8.48 34.13 9.72
C ALA A 35 -9.71 34.44 10.59
N PRO A 36 -10.94 34.30 10.08
CA PRO A 36 -12.17 34.58 10.82
C PRO A 36 -12.40 33.65 12.00
N ASP A 37 -11.83 32.45 11.98
CA ASP A 37 -11.94 31.42 13.00
C ASP A 37 -10.63 31.24 13.79
N ALA A 38 -9.84 32.33 13.94
CA ALA A 38 -8.55 32.28 14.63
C ALA A 38 -8.71 31.78 16.07
N PRO A 39 -7.91 30.78 16.53
CA PRO A 39 -7.89 30.35 17.89
C PRO A 39 -7.51 31.48 18.84
N GLN A 40 -8.15 31.54 20.00
CA GLN A 40 -7.87 32.57 21.01
C GLN A 40 -6.72 32.17 21.95
N ASP A 41 -6.46 30.88 22.06
CA ASP A 41 -5.36 30.35 22.84
C ASP A 41 -4.06 30.40 22.03
N GLU A 42 -2.97 30.79 22.68
CA GLU A 42 -1.68 30.95 22.01
C GLU A 42 -1.07 29.62 21.57
N ASP A 43 -1.28 28.56 22.34
CA ASP A 43 -0.79 27.21 22.00
C ASP A 43 -1.57 26.61 20.81
N ASP A 44 -2.88 26.79 20.80
CA ASP A 44 -3.74 26.36 19.70
C ASP A 44 -3.43 27.15 18.42
N LEU A 45 -3.19 28.45 18.54
CA LEU A 45 -2.79 29.30 17.44
C LEU A 45 -1.44 28.88 16.85
N LEU A 46 -0.46 28.56 17.69
CA LEU A 46 0.83 28.07 17.26
C LEU A 46 0.71 26.73 16.52
N THR A 47 -0.10 25.83 17.05
CA THR A 47 -0.38 24.53 16.44
C THR A 47 -1.07 24.69 15.06
N ALA A 48 -2.05 25.56 14.96
CA ALA A 48 -2.71 25.88 13.69
C ALA A 48 -1.75 26.48 12.67
N ALA A 49 -0.88 27.40 13.10
CA ALA A 49 0.11 28.03 12.26
C ALA A 49 1.17 27.03 11.75
N VAL A 50 1.62 26.10 12.59
CA VAL A 50 2.53 25.00 12.17
C VAL A 50 1.88 24.12 11.14
N ASN A 51 0.63 23.69 11.38
CA ASN A 51 -0.12 22.86 10.43
C ASN A 51 -0.28 23.58 9.08
N ARG A 52 -0.62 24.87 9.10
CA ARG A 52 -0.72 25.68 7.88
C ARG A 52 0.62 25.77 7.14
N ALA A 53 1.71 26.07 7.86
CA ALA A 53 3.03 26.15 7.28
C ALA A 53 3.46 24.82 6.64
N ILE A 54 3.12 23.68 7.28
CA ILE A 54 3.35 22.35 6.71
C ILE A 54 2.56 22.17 5.43
N LEU A 55 1.25 22.44 5.43
CA LEU A 55 0.40 22.26 4.26
C LEU A 55 0.86 23.12 3.06
N GLU A 56 1.24 24.37 3.30
CA GLU A 56 1.66 25.28 2.24
C GLU A 56 3.08 25.01 1.74
N GLY A 57 3.99 24.68 2.66
CA GLY A 57 5.42 24.57 2.35
C GLY A 57 5.91 23.15 2.02
N PHE A 58 5.27 22.12 2.55
CA PHE A 58 5.71 20.74 2.34
C PHE A 58 5.39 20.22 0.93
N SER A 59 4.21 20.55 0.37
CA SER A 59 3.80 20.06 -0.95
C SER A 59 4.82 20.29 -2.06
N PRO A 60 5.36 21.50 -2.27
CA PRO A 60 6.38 21.73 -3.30
C PRO A 60 7.69 21.02 -2.99
N LEU A 61 8.10 20.95 -1.72
CA LEU A 61 9.30 20.24 -1.29
C LEU A 61 9.18 18.73 -1.52
N PHE A 62 8.02 18.17 -1.21
CA PHE A 62 7.72 16.76 -1.42
C PHE A 62 7.73 16.40 -2.92
N ALA A 63 7.07 17.22 -3.74
CA ALA A 63 7.04 17.00 -5.19
C ALA A 63 8.45 17.04 -5.82
N GLN A 64 9.30 17.96 -5.34
CA GLN A 64 10.70 18.04 -5.76
C GLN A 64 11.48 16.80 -5.34
N LEU A 65 11.35 16.36 -4.09
CA LEU A 65 12.00 15.17 -3.54
C LEU A 65 11.64 13.90 -4.31
N MET A 66 10.34 13.72 -4.63
CA MET A 66 9.84 12.59 -5.42
C MET A 66 10.48 12.57 -6.81
N LYS A 67 10.56 13.74 -7.46
CA LYS A 67 11.12 13.86 -8.80
C LYS A 67 12.63 13.64 -8.83
N GLU A 68 13.37 14.17 -7.86
CA GLU A 68 14.83 14.05 -7.79
C GLU A 68 15.30 12.62 -7.51
N ASN A 69 14.50 11.84 -6.78
CA ASN A 69 14.84 10.47 -6.39
C ASN A 69 14.06 9.40 -7.17
N ASP A 70 13.24 9.78 -8.15
CA ASP A 70 12.39 8.88 -8.94
C ASP A 70 11.52 7.97 -8.06
N LEU A 71 10.93 8.55 -7.01
CA LEU A 71 10.14 7.83 -6.02
C LEU A 71 8.65 7.90 -6.35
N GLN A 72 7.94 6.80 -6.11
CA GLN A 72 6.48 6.72 -6.25
C GLN A 72 5.87 6.43 -4.88
N PRO A 73 5.27 7.44 -4.21
CA PRO A 73 4.65 7.25 -2.91
C PRO A 73 3.40 6.37 -3.04
N VAL A 74 3.24 5.47 -2.07
CA VAL A 74 2.11 4.53 -1.98
C VAL A 74 1.17 4.90 -0.84
N THR A 75 1.71 5.57 0.18
CA THR A 75 0.94 6.03 1.34
C THR A 75 0.97 7.54 1.45
N ASP A 76 -0.04 8.09 2.11
CA ASP A 76 -0.02 9.49 2.51
C ASP A 76 1.12 9.73 3.52
N PRO A 77 1.74 10.92 3.49
CA PRO A 77 2.78 11.30 4.44
C PRO A 77 2.22 11.40 5.86
N ASP A 78 2.88 10.74 6.82
CA ASP A 78 2.60 10.88 8.24
C ASP A 78 3.59 11.86 8.87
N PHE A 79 3.07 12.86 9.58
CA PHE A 79 3.85 13.99 10.10
C PHE A 79 4.05 13.87 11.60
N GLU A 80 5.30 14.03 12.04
CA GLU A 80 5.68 14.11 13.44
C GLU A 80 6.37 15.44 13.72
N LEU A 81 5.85 16.21 14.66
CA LEU A 81 6.48 17.46 15.09
C LEU A 81 7.64 17.16 16.05
N LEU A 82 8.87 17.39 15.62
CA LEU A 82 10.06 17.09 16.41
C LEU A 82 10.42 18.21 17.38
N ALA A 83 10.29 19.44 16.95
CA ALA A 83 10.57 20.61 17.78
C ALA A 83 9.84 21.84 17.24
N VAL A 84 9.36 22.67 18.16
CA VAL A 84 8.77 23.97 17.86
C VAL A 84 9.36 25.00 18.82
N ASN A 85 9.89 26.08 18.26
CA ASN A 85 10.35 27.25 19.00
C ASN A 85 10.08 28.50 18.19
N ARG A 86 9.32 29.43 18.74
CA ARG A 86 8.93 30.66 18.04
C ARG A 86 10.12 31.50 17.56
N ALA A 87 11.26 31.43 18.29
CA ALA A 87 12.47 32.14 17.95
C ALA A 87 13.34 31.47 16.88
N GLU A 88 13.21 30.14 16.72
CA GLU A 88 14.04 29.32 15.85
C GLU A 88 13.26 28.73 14.67
N GLY A 89 11.92 28.71 14.78
CA GLY A 89 11.03 28.04 13.84
C GLY A 89 10.61 26.66 14.32
N PHE A 90 10.35 25.72 13.41
CA PHE A 90 10.00 24.36 13.76
C PHE A 90 10.75 23.32 12.92
N ARG A 91 10.84 22.11 13.45
CA ARG A 91 11.35 20.93 12.76
C ARG A 91 10.29 19.84 12.79
N ALA A 92 10.07 19.20 11.65
CA ALA A 92 9.13 18.09 11.54
C ALA A 92 9.76 16.92 10.78
N GLY A 93 9.41 15.74 11.24
CA GLY A 93 9.67 14.48 10.57
C GLY A 93 8.48 14.07 9.73
N VAL A 94 8.73 13.39 8.63
CA VAL A 94 7.71 12.80 7.78
C VAL A 94 8.12 11.38 7.44
N GLN A 95 7.19 10.46 7.60
CA GLN A 95 7.34 9.09 7.17
C GLN A 95 6.30 8.75 6.10
N PHE A 96 6.71 8.09 5.06
CA PHE A 96 5.85 7.60 3.99
C PHE A 96 6.49 6.40 3.30
N PHE A 97 5.67 5.60 2.64
CA PHE A 97 6.15 4.45 1.91
C PHE A 97 6.14 4.70 0.40
N CYS A 98 7.21 4.29 -0.25
CA CYS A 98 7.36 4.31 -1.70
C CYS A 98 7.42 2.89 -2.25
N LEU A 99 7.09 2.73 -3.54
CA LEU A 99 7.36 1.48 -4.24
C LEU A 99 8.86 1.23 -4.26
N PRO A 100 9.34 0.11 -3.70
CA PRO A 100 10.74 -0.26 -3.80
C PRO A 100 11.08 -0.59 -5.25
N PRO A 101 12.33 -0.37 -5.70
CA PRO A 101 12.76 -0.81 -7.03
C PRO A 101 12.65 -2.33 -7.10
N LEU A 102 11.79 -2.81 -8.00
CA LEU A 102 11.55 -4.24 -8.24
C LEU A 102 12.51 -4.74 -9.32
N GLU A 103 13.50 -5.49 -8.91
CA GLU A 103 14.29 -6.31 -9.83
C GLU A 103 13.57 -7.64 -10.05
N LEU A 104 12.93 -7.78 -11.20
CA LEU A 104 12.34 -9.04 -11.61
C LEU A 104 13.47 -10.03 -11.92
N ARG A 105 13.57 -11.07 -11.12
CA ARG A 105 14.41 -12.23 -11.46
C ARG A 105 13.80 -12.94 -12.67
N GLU A 106 14.48 -13.95 -13.19
CA GLU A 106 13.94 -14.80 -14.25
C GLU A 106 12.55 -15.31 -13.86
N TYR A 107 11.52 -14.86 -14.56
CA TYR A 107 10.12 -15.26 -14.33
C TYR A 107 9.52 -16.01 -15.53
N THR A 108 10.35 -16.25 -16.58
CA THR A 108 9.99 -17.00 -17.78
C THR A 108 10.88 -18.24 -17.90
N GLY A 109 10.38 -19.24 -18.60
CA GLY A 109 11.15 -20.48 -18.84
C GLY A 109 11.05 -21.52 -17.74
N PHE A 110 10.24 -21.30 -16.69
CA PHE A 110 9.99 -22.34 -15.70
C PHE A 110 9.12 -23.44 -16.30
N THR A 111 9.65 -24.65 -16.34
CA THR A 111 8.89 -25.85 -16.69
C THR A 111 8.61 -26.62 -15.42
N GLN A 112 7.37 -26.60 -14.97
CA GLN A 112 6.96 -27.42 -13.83
C GLN A 112 6.24 -28.65 -14.35
N PRO A 113 6.73 -29.88 -14.06
CA PRO A 113 6.01 -31.09 -14.43
C PRO A 113 4.70 -31.15 -13.64
N ILE A 114 3.60 -31.19 -14.37
CA ILE A 114 2.28 -31.41 -13.77
C ILE A 114 2.22 -32.89 -13.35
N GLN A 115 2.18 -33.14 -12.06
CA GLN A 115 1.89 -34.47 -11.57
C GLN A 115 0.36 -34.64 -11.55
N PRO A 116 -0.19 -35.50 -12.42
CA PRO A 116 -1.61 -35.74 -12.41
C PRO A 116 -2.00 -36.39 -11.07
N ARG A 117 -3.02 -35.83 -10.46
CA ARG A 117 -3.55 -36.45 -9.22
C ARG A 117 -4.11 -37.83 -9.56
N PRO A 118 -3.77 -38.87 -8.78
CA PRO A 118 -4.38 -40.17 -8.99
C PRO A 118 -5.89 -40.05 -8.80
N ILE A 119 -6.63 -40.48 -9.82
CA ILE A 119 -8.10 -40.47 -9.78
C ILE A 119 -8.52 -41.53 -8.77
N ARG A 120 -9.17 -41.13 -7.71
CA ARG A 120 -9.69 -42.04 -6.70
C ARG A 120 -11.00 -42.66 -7.18
N GLU A 121 -11.23 -43.87 -6.81
CA GLU A 121 -12.50 -44.61 -7.09
C GLU A 121 -13.73 -43.80 -6.71
N LEU A 122 -13.68 -43.17 -5.54
CA LEU A 122 -14.75 -42.30 -5.04
C LEU A 122 -15.06 -41.12 -6.02
N THR A 123 -14.03 -40.55 -6.64
CA THR A 123 -14.20 -39.43 -7.59
C THR A 123 -14.93 -39.90 -8.85
N ILE A 124 -14.61 -41.12 -9.33
CA ILE A 124 -15.29 -41.74 -10.47
C ILE A 124 -16.75 -41.98 -10.13
N GLU A 125 -17.03 -42.53 -8.95
CA GLU A 125 -18.40 -42.82 -8.50
C GLU A 125 -19.23 -41.55 -8.34
N LEU A 126 -18.67 -40.51 -7.77
CA LEU A 126 -19.34 -39.22 -7.65
C LEU A 126 -19.64 -38.59 -9.02
N GLU A 127 -18.74 -38.68 -9.97
CA GLU A 127 -18.96 -38.15 -11.33
C GLU A 127 -19.98 -38.98 -12.10
N ILE A 128 -19.99 -40.32 -11.93
CA ILE A 128 -21.01 -41.20 -12.48
C ILE A 128 -22.39 -40.82 -11.93
N ASN A 129 -22.52 -40.66 -10.61
CA ASN A 129 -23.78 -40.30 -9.97
C ASN A 129 -24.26 -38.91 -10.41
N ARG A 130 -23.33 -37.95 -10.59
CA ARG A 130 -23.65 -36.63 -11.09
C ARG A 130 -24.20 -36.65 -12.53
N ARG A 131 -23.65 -37.48 -13.41
CA ARG A 131 -24.06 -37.56 -14.81
C ARG A 131 -25.36 -38.32 -15.03
N HIS A 132 -25.65 -39.29 -14.20
CA HIS A 132 -26.80 -40.15 -14.37
C HIS A 132 -27.99 -39.87 -13.45
N GLY A 133 -27.82 -39.03 -12.44
CA GLY A 133 -28.90 -38.77 -11.49
C GLY A 133 -29.39 -40.01 -10.71
N ASP A 134 -30.49 -39.84 -10.01
CA ASP A 134 -31.07 -40.91 -9.17
C ASP A 134 -31.82 -41.98 -9.99
N GLU A 135 -32.29 -41.63 -11.18
CA GLU A 135 -33.12 -42.51 -12.02
C GLU A 135 -32.30 -43.60 -12.73
N ASP A 136 -31.01 -43.34 -13.01
CA ASP A 136 -30.11 -44.25 -13.70
C ASP A 136 -29.35 -45.21 -12.79
N ARG A 137 -29.64 -45.19 -11.48
CA ARG A 137 -29.04 -46.17 -10.53
C ARG A 137 -29.40 -47.61 -10.79
N ALA A 138 -30.49 -47.84 -11.54
CA ALA A 138 -30.98 -49.14 -11.93
C ALA A 138 -30.35 -49.65 -13.24
N ALA A 139 -29.43 -48.88 -13.89
CA ALA A 139 -28.72 -49.33 -15.05
C ALA A 139 -27.98 -50.64 -14.76
N ASP A 140 -27.99 -51.55 -15.71
CA ASP A 140 -27.32 -52.84 -15.60
C ASP A 140 -25.81 -52.71 -15.31
N ALA A 141 -25.19 -53.77 -14.84
CA ALA A 141 -23.77 -53.76 -14.47
C ALA A 141 -22.85 -53.45 -15.68
N GLU A 142 -23.32 -53.70 -16.90
CA GLU A 142 -22.58 -53.47 -18.13
C GLU A 142 -22.59 -52.01 -18.56
N GLY A 143 -23.72 -51.31 -18.43
CA GLY A 143 -23.82 -49.87 -18.64
C GLY A 143 -22.97 -49.06 -17.64
N LYS A 144 -22.93 -49.46 -16.38
CA LYS A 144 -22.05 -48.85 -15.35
C LYS A 144 -20.57 -49.04 -15.67
N ARG A 145 -20.15 -50.19 -16.21
CA ARG A 145 -18.75 -50.42 -16.60
C ARG A 145 -18.34 -49.55 -17.79
N ALA A 146 -19.20 -49.45 -18.81
CA ALA A 146 -18.97 -48.63 -19.98
C ALA A 146 -18.84 -47.13 -19.60
N LEU A 147 -19.73 -46.65 -18.73
CA LEU A 147 -19.70 -45.29 -18.24
C LEU A 147 -18.46 -45.01 -17.42
N ARG A 148 -18.06 -45.92 -16.52
CA ARG A 148 -16.84 -45.78 -15.72
C ARG A 148 -15.59 -45.64 -16.58
N ALA A 149 -15.46 -46.46 -17.64
CA ALA A 149 -14.37 -46.38 -18.61
C ALA A 149 -14.33 -44.99 -19.29
N LYS A 150 -15.50 -44.46 -19.66
CA LYS A 150 -15.60 -43.16 -20.34
C LYS A 150 -15.26 -42.00 -19.41
N VAL A 151 -15.74 -42.01 -18.18
CA VAL A 151 -15.41 -40.99 -17.17
C VAL A 151 -13.92 -41.00 -16.86
N THR A 152 -13.29 -42.18 -16.80
CA THR A 152 -11.84 -42.28 -16.54
C THR A 152 -10.99 -41.73 -17.70
N GLN A 153 -11.51 -41.69 -18.92
CA GLN A 153 -10.80 -41.08 -20.08
C GLN A 153 -10.98 -39.57 -20.15
N ASP A 154 -12.05 -39.02 -19.60
CA ASP A 154 -12.42 -37.61 -19.69
C ASP A 154 -11.85 -36.75 -18.53
N ILE A 155 -11.28 -37.36 -17.46
CA ILE A 155 -10.67 -36.71 -16.33
C ILE A 155 -9.13 -36.73 -16.46
#